data_8ff535d00bc062753216e18bbbe85709
#
_entry.id   8ff535d00bc062753216e18bbbe85709
#
_cell.length_a   1.000
_cell.length_b   1.000
_cell.length_c   1.000
_cell.angle_alpha   90.00
_cell.angle_beta   90.00
_cell.angle_gamma   90.00
#
_symmetry.space_group_name_H-M   'P 1'
#
loop_
_entity.id
_entity.type
_entity.pdbx_description
1 polymer ?
#
loop_
_entity_poly.entity_id
_entity_poly.type
_entity_poly.pdbx_seq_one_letter_code
_entity_poly.pdbx_strand_id
1 'polypeptide(L)'
;MPFLGMIVGFDHDDEDVFDELYAFFTNTNSPIVGISLLNAPRHTPLYNRMEKEDRLLGDDFSGEWQLYTNIIPKQMSRDELLRRYCKLFKKIYEPELFRERLQNWLQHVDYFSTLYVNKKFDPKQFSHCVRMVFFFMFLVTPAERNLFVKSLIETWRINPKLMRRAFTFLAQYHHFYDFVQRKLPDQI
;
A
#
# COMPACT_ATOMS: atom_id res chain seq x y z
N MET A 1 -10.92 5.79 7.21
CA MET A 1 -9.58 6.04 6.69
C MET A 1 -9.59 5.70 5.22
N PRO A 2 -9.11 6.54 4.33
CA PRO A 2 -9.02 6.21 2.93
C PRO A 2 -7.92 5.13 2.73
N PHE A 3 -8.31 4.00 2.20
CA PHE A 3 -7.45 2.96 1.66
C PHE A 3 -7.93 2.69 0.25
N LEU A 4 -7.04 2.79 -0.70
CA LEU A 4 -7.32 2.55 -2.10
C LEU A 4 -6.67 1.23 -2.51
N GLY A 5 -7.47 0.27 -2.95
CA GLY A 5 -7.01 -1.04 -3.40
C GLY A 5 -7.30 -1.25 -4.88
N MET A 6 -6.30 -1.75 -5.61
CA MET A 6 -6.42 -2.14 -7.01
C MET A 6 -6.00 -3.60 -7.19
N ILE A 7 -6.52 -4.23 -8.23
CA ILE A 7 -6.19 -5.62 -8.57
C ILE A 7 -5.63 -5.61 -9.99
N VAL A 8 -4.56 -6.38 -10.23
CA VAL A 8 -3.95 -6.58 -11.56
C VAL A 8 -3.91 -8.04 -11.93
N GLY A 9 -3.83 -8.33 -13.22
CA GLY A 9 -3.79 -9.69 -13.77
C GLY A 9 -5.11 -10.11 -14.42
N PHE A 10 -5.99 -9.16 -14.76
CA PHE A 10 -7.17 -9.41 -15.57
C PHE A 10 -6.82 -9.77 -17.00
N ASP A 11 -7.79 -10.31 -17.74
CA ASP A 11 -7.60 -10.77 -19.12
C ASP A 11 -7.22 -9.67 -20.12
N HIS A 12 -7.53 -8.42 -19.80
CA HIS A 12 -7.22 -7.24 -20.63
C HIS A 12 -6.01 -6.44 -20.13
N ASP A 13 -5.43 -6.84 -19.00
CA ASP A 13 -4.26 -6.16 -18.46
C ASP A 13 -3.04 -6.56 -19.29
N ASP A 14 -2.48 -5.59 -19.97
CA ASP A 14 -1.19 -5.67 -20.66
C ASP A 14 -0.08 -5.00 -19.82
N GLU A 15 1.06 -4.77 -20.43
CA GLU A 15 2.20 -4.17 -19.73
C GLU A 15 1.95 -2.73 -19.33
N ASP A 16 1.10 -2.00 -20.02
CA ASP A 16 0.84 -0.57 -19.81
C ASP A 16 0.01 -0.32 -18.54
N VAL A 17 -0.77 -1.32 -18.06
CA VAL A 17 -1.58 -1.21 -16.84
C VAL A 17 -0.76 -0.78 -15.62
N PHE A 18 0.51 -1.15 -15.55
CA PHE A 18 1.38 -0.79 -14.43
C PHE A 18 1.77 0.69 -14.43
N ASP A 19 1.97 1.27 -15.61
CA ASP A 19 2.25 2.70 -15.75
C ASP A 19 0.98 3.53 -15.53
N GLU A 20 -0.17 3.05 -15.98
CA GLU A 20 -1.47 3.66 -15.66
C GLU A 20 -1.76 3.66 -14.16
N LEU A 21 -1.52 2.54 -13.48
CA LEU A 21 -1.69 2.44 -12.03
C LEU A 21 -0.70 3.32 -11.28
N TYR A 22 0.55 3.42 -11.74
CA TYR A 22 1.51 4.33 -11.15
C TYR A 22 1.02 5.79 -11.26
N ALA A 23 0.60 6.22 -12.45
CA ALA A 23 0.05 7.54 -12.67
C ALA A 23 -1.22 7.79 -11.82
N PHE A 24 -2.09 6.79 -11.71
CA PHE A 24 -3.28 6.86 -10.86
C PHE A 24 -2.92 7.03 -9.37
N PHE A 25 -1.97 6.23 -8.86
CA PHE A 25 -1.55 6.31 -7.45
C PHE A 25 -0.80 7.59 -7.11
N THR A 26 -0.04 8.16 -8.04
CA THR A 26 0.64 9.45 -7.84
C THR A 26 -0.35 10.62 -7.78
N ASN A 27 -1.44 10.53 -8.52
CA ASN A 27 -2.46 11.58 -8.58
C ASN A 27 -3.58 11.41 -7.54
N THR A 28 -3.57 10.33 -6.75
CA THR A 28 -4.60 10.12 -5.73
C THR A 28 -4.30 10.86 -4.44
N ASN A 29 -5.37 11.30 -3.76
CA ASN A 29 -5.28 11.88 -2.42
C ASN A 29 -5.33 10.81 -1.30
N SER A 30 -5.12 9.53 -1.62
CA SER A 30 -5.07 8.46 -0.60
C SER A 30 -3.62 8.22 -0.16
N PRO A 31 -3.27 8.44 1.13
CA PRO A 31 -1.91 8.18 1.61
C PRO A 31 -1.52 6.71 1.52
N ILE A 32 -2.48 5.81 1.76
CA ILE A 32 -2.26 4.37 1.70
C ILE A 32 -2.98 3.80 0.49
N VAL A 33 -2.22 3.11 -0.34
CA VAL A 33 -2.69 2.43 -1.53
C VAL A 33 -2.22 0.97 -1.48
N GLY A 34 -2.97 0.08 -2.09
CA GLY A 34 -2.61 -1.34 -2.17
C GLY A 34 -2.83 -1.88 -3.56
N ILE A 35 -2.01 -2.83 -3.95
CA ILE A 35 -2.19 -3.60 -5.17
C ILE A 35 -2.25 -5.07 -4.79
N SER A 36 -3.11 -5.82 -5.41
CA SER A 36 -3.23 -7.25 -5.26
C SER A 36 -3.17 -7.93 -6.63
N LEU A 37 -2.64 -9.13 -6.67
CA LEU A 37 -2.73 -9.97 -7.85
C LEU A 37 -4.09 -10.62 -7.92
N LEU A 38 -4.67 -10.72 -9.12
CA LEU A 38 -5.90 -11.46 -9.33
C LEU A 38 -5.67 -12.93 -9.02
N ASN A 39 -6.55 -13.49 -8.22
CA ASN A 39 -6.60 -14.94 -8.02
C ASN A 39 -8.04 -15.45 -8.19
N ALA A 40 -8.18 -16.73 -8.47
CA ALA A 40 -9.46 -17.42 -8.64
C ALA A 40 -9.70 -18.35 -7.45
N PRO A 41 -10.50 -17.95 -6.45
CA PRO A 41 -10.88 -18.82 -5.35
C PRO A 41 -11.70 -20.01 -5.84
N ARG A 42 -11.49 -21.19 -5.26
CA ARG A 42 -12.28 -22.39 -5.57
C ARG A 42 -13.78 -22.12 -5.44
N HIS A 43 -14.57 -22.78 -6.24
CA HIS A 43 -16.03 -22.67 -6.26
C HIS A 43 -16.56 -21.29 -6.73
N THR A 44 -15.74 -20.49 -7.41
CA THR A 44 -16.17 -19.24 -8.05
C THR A 44 -16.34 -19.42 -9.56
N PRO A 45 -17.20 -18.60 -10.22
CA PRO A 45 -17.30 -18.61 -11.68
C PRO A 45 -15.95 -18.33 -12.38
N LEU A 46 -15.10 -17.49 -11.76
CA LEU A 46 -13.76 -17.21 -12.28
C LEU A 46 -12.88 -18.47 -12.26
N TYR A 47 -12.91 -19.23 -11.17
CA TYR A 47 -12.17 -20.50 -11.07
C TYR A 47 -12.58 -21.47 -12.18
N ASN A 48 -13.88 -21.70 -12.33
CA ASN A 48 -14.43 -22.62 -13.35
C ASN A 48 -14.07 -22.17 -14.78
N ARG A 49 -14.00 -20.86 -15.03
CA ARG A 49 -13.57 -20.32 -16.32
C ARG A 49 -12.07 -20.56 -16.56
N MET A 50 -11.22 -20.25 -15.59
CA MET A 50 -9.77 -20.45 -15.70
C MET A 50 -9.41 -21.93 -15.87
N GLU A 51 -10.14 -22.82 -15.18
CA GLU A 51 -9.98 -24.26 -15.33
C GLU A 51 -10.30 -24.73 -16.77
N LYS A 52 -11.43 -24.27 -17.33
CA LYS A 52 -11.82 -24.59 -18.72
C LYS A 52 -10.86 -24.03 -19.77
N GLU A 53 -10.20 -22.92 -19.47
CA GLU A 53 -9.20 -22.28 -20.34
C GLU A 53 -7.78 -22.83 -20.14
N ASP A 54 -7.60 -23.83 -19.27
CA ASP A 54 -6.27 -24.39 -18.87
C ASP A 54 -5.30 -23.32 -18.36
N ARG A 55 -5.83 -22.39 -17.57
CA ARG A 55 -5.11 -21.22 -17.02
C ARG A 55 -5.03 -21.22 -15.51
N LEU A 56 -5.30 -22.35 -14.86
CA LEU A 56 -5.08 -22.50 -13.43
C LEU A 56 -3.72 -23.08 -13.13
N LEU A 57 -3.04 -22.47 -12.17
CA LEU A 57 -1.88 -23.05 -11.53
C LEU A 57 -2.34 -23.88 -10.33
N GLY A 58 -1.58 -24.91 -9.97
CA GLY A 58 -1.88 -25.72 -8.78
C GLY A 58 -1.92 -24.89 -7.51
N ASP A 59 -2.66 -25.39 -6.51
CA ASP A 59 -2.90 -24.70 -5.24
C ASP A 59 -1.71 -24.76 -4.25
N ASP A 60 -0.57 -25.31 -4.64
CA ASP A 60 0.63 -25.44 -3.82
C ASP A 60 1.32 -24.07 -3.66
N PHE A 61 0.65 -23.19 -2.91
CA PHE A 61 1.23 -21.91 -2.54
C PHE A 61 1.99 -22.01 -1.22
N SER A 62 3.30 -21.85 -1.30
CA SER A 62 4.21 -21.72 -0.15
C SER A 62 4.93 -20.38 -0.19
N GLY A 63 4.24 -19.27 0.11
CA GLY A 63 4.85 -17.95 0.01
C GLY A 63 4.01 -16.82 0.58
N GLU A 64 4.37 -15.59 0.25
CA GLU A 64 3.65 -14.39 0.68
C GLU A 64 2.35 -14.23 -0.11
N TRP A 65 1.24 -14.11 0.59
CA TRP A 65 -0.10 -13.97 -0.01
C TRP A 65 -0.21 -12.81 -1.00
N GLN A 66 0.53 -11.73 -0.78
CA GLN A 66 0.57 -10.58 -1.68
C GLN A 66 1.20 -10.90 -3.04
N LEU A 67 2.01 -11.96 -3.11
CA LEU A 67 2.64 -12.43 -4.35
C LEU A 67 1.92 -13.62 -4.97
N TYR A 68 0.76 -13.98 -4.42
CA TYR A 68 0.02 -15.15 -4.86
C TYR A 68 -0.93 -14.82 -6.00
N THR A 69 -0.81 -15.59 -7.07
CA THR A 69 -1.82 -15.74 -8.11
C THR A 69 -1.83 -17.18 -8.59
N ASN A 70 -3.02 -17.76 -8.68
CA ASN A 70 -3.23 -19.08 -9.27
C ASN A 70 -3.71 -19.00 -10.72
N ILE A 71 -3.61 -17.83 -11.34
CA ILE A 71 -4.04 -17.59 -12.72
C ILE A 71 -2.82 -17.35 -13.61
N ILE A 72 -2.85 -17.94 -14.80
CA ILE A 72 -1.94 -17.58 -15.88
C ILE A 72 -2.55 -16.39 -16.62
N PRO A 73 -1.89 -15.20 -16.63
CA PRO A 73 -2.39 -14.02 -17.32
C PRO A 73 -2.53 -14.27 -18.82
N LYS A 74 -3.35 -13.45 -19.50
CA LYS A 74 -3.61 -13.63 -20.94
C LYS A 74 -2.68 -12.81 -21.83
N GLN A 75 -2.29 -11.61 -21.39
CA GLN A 75 -1.52 -10.66 -22.19
C GLN A 75 -0.02 -10.64 -21.85
N MET A 76 0.39 -11.31 -20.78
CA MET A 76 1.78 -11.37 -20.35
C MET A 76 2.07 -12.71 -19.67
N SER A 77 3.34 -13.03 -19.46
CA SER A 77 3.69 -14.19 -18.65
C SER A 77 3.46 -13.93 -17.16
N ARG A 78 3.30 -15.00 -16.36
CA ARG A 78 3.19 -14.89 -14.91
C ARG A 78 4.41 -14.21 -14.29
N ASP A 79 5.59 -14.53 -14.77
CA ASP A 79 6.84 -13.95 -14.26
C ASP A 79 6.94 -12.46 -14.58
N GLU A 80 6.49 -12.05 -15.75
CA GLU A 80 6.39 -10.64 -16.12
C GLU A 80 5.38 -9.89 -15.23
N LEU A 81 4.20 -10.47 -14.99
CA LEU A 81 3.19 -9.92 -14.07
C LEU A 81 3.80 -9.70 -12.68
N LEU A 82 4.47 -10.71 -12.12
CA LEU A 82 5.09 -10.63 -10.80
C LEU A 82 6.22 -9.60 -10.75
N ARG A 83 7.08 -9.59 -11.75
CA ARG A 83 8.18 -8.64 -11.86
C ARG A 83 7.70 -7.19 -11.90
N ARG A 84 6.71 -6.90 -12.74
CA ARG A 84 6.12 -5.55 -12.85
C ARG A 84 5.35 -5.16 -11.59
N TYR A 85 4.61 -6.10 -11.01
CA TYR A 85 3.93 -5.91 -9.72
C TYR A 85 4.92 -5.50 -8.64
N CYS A 86 6.01 -6.26 -8.45
CA CYS A 86 7.04 -5.95 -7.46
C CYS A 86 7.68 -4.59 -7.72
N LYS A 87 8.01 -4.27 -8.97
CA LYS A 87 8.59 -2.98 -9.37
C LYS A 87 7.64 -1.82 -9.03
N LEU A 88 6.36 -1.94 -9.38
CA LEU A 88 5.36 -0.92 -9.08
C LEU A 88 5.19 -0.78 -7.57
N PHE A 89 5.08 -1.88 -6.82
CA PHE A 89 4.91 -1.85 -5.38
C PHE A 89 6.08 -1.17 -4.68
N LYS A 90 7.33 -1.48 -5.08
CA LYS A 90 8.53 -0.78 -4.59
C LYS A 90 8.44 0.73 -4.84
N LYS A 91 8.08 1.12 -6.05
CA LYS A 91 8.02 2.51 -6.49
C LYS A 91 6.96 3.32 -5.73
N ILE A 92 5.75 2.80 -5.53
CA ILE A 92 4.68 3.52 -4.83
C ILE A 92 4.93 3.68 -3.33
N TYR A 93 5.82 2.87 -2.74
CA TYR A 93 6.21 2.98 -1.33
C TYR A 93 7.57 3.66 -1.13
N GLU A 94 8.12 4.32 -2.14
CA GLU A 94 9.24 5.24 -1.96
C GLU A 94 8.86 6.34 -0.96
N PRO A 95 9.77 6.72 -0.02
CA PRO A 95 9.45 7.65 1.07
C PRO A 95 8.89 9.00 0.59
N GLU A 96 9.47 9.58 -0.46
CA GLU A 96 9.03 10.88 -0.96
C GLU A 96 7.65 10.80 -1.60
N LEU A 97 7.35 9.75 -2.36
CA LEU A 97 6.04 9.58 -3.00
C LEU A 97 4.92 9.36 -1.97
N PHE A 98 5.20 8.62 -0.90
CA PHE A 98 4.26 8.51 0.21
C PHE A 98 4.04 9.88 0.88
N ARG A 99 5.11 10.65 1.11
CA ARG A 99 5.03 11.98 1.72
C ARG A 99 4.17 12.93 0.90
N GLU A 100 4.36 12.94 -0.42
CA GLU A 100 3.54 13.74 -1.35
C GLU A 100 2.06 13.36 -1.26
N ARG A 101 1.72 12.08 -1.28
CA ARG A 101 0.32 11.63 -1.12
C ARG A 101 -0.25 12.04 0.23
N LEU A 102 0.54 11.93 1.30
CA LEU A 102 0.10 12.37 2.63
C LEU A 102 -0.16 13.87 2.67
N GLN A 103 0.72 14.69 2.08
CA GLN A 103 0.52 16.14 1.97
C GLN A 103 -0.74 16.48 1.17
N ASN A 104 -0.92 15.86 0.00
CA ASN A 104 -2.11 16.05 -0.81
C ASN A 104 -3.38 15.71 -0.03
N TRP A 105 -3.37 14.60 0.72
CA TRP A 105 -4.49 14.25 1.58
C TRP A 105 -4.73 15.28 2.67
N LEU A 106 -3.69 15.77 3.36
CA LEU A 106 -3.80 16.77 4.42
C LEU A 106 -4.41 18.09 3.92
N GLN A 107 -4.13 18.47 2.67
CA GLN A 107 -4.64 19.70 2.06
C GLN A 107 -6.10 19.59 1.59
N HIS A 108 -6.53 18.39 1.19
CA HIS A 108 -7.85 18.18 0.58
C HIS A 108 -8.86 17.49 1.50
N VAL A 109 -8.45 17.10 2.71
CA VAL A 109 -9.39 16.46 3.65
C VAL A 109 -10.36 17.49 4.23
N ASP A 110 -11.65 17.32 3.96
CA ASP A 110 -12.69 18.15 4.51
C ASP A 110 -12.77 18.05 6.03
N TYR A 111 -12.99 19.19 6.69
CA TYR A 111 -13.15 19.28 8.12
C TYR A 111 -14.25 18.35 8.68
N PHE A 112 -15.33 18.13 7.92
CA PHE A 112 -16.42 17.23 8.30
C PHE A 112 -16.00 15.75 8.39
N SER A 113 -15.04 15.31 7.60
CA SER A 113 -14.48 13.96 7.73
C SER A 113 -13.65 13.79 9.01
N THR A 114 -13.31 14.89 9.68
CA THR A 114 -12.54 14.93 10.93
C THR A 114 -13.41 14.88 12.18
N LEU A 115 -14.74 15.07 12.09
CA LEU A 115 -15.66 15.05 13.24
C LEU A 115 -15.64 13.72 14.02
N TYR A 116 -15.25 12.63 13.41
CA TYR A 116 -15.00 11.36 14.11
C TYR A 116 -13.73 11.35 14.98
N VAL A 117 -12.93 12.42 14.96
CA VAL A 117 -11.66 12.53 15.69
C VAL A 117 -11.83 13.00 17.14
N ASN A 118 -13.01 13.51 17.52
CA ASN A 118 -13.28 14.06 18.85
C ASN A 118 -13.53 12.99 19.95
N LYS A 119 -12.93 11.80 19.85
CA LYS A 119 -12.83 10.94 21.03
C LYS A 119 -11.86 11.58 22.02
N LYS A 120 -12.32 11.69 23.30
CA LYS A 120 -11.49 12.14 24.43
C LYS A 120 -10.13 11.44 24.39
N PHE A 121 -9.10 12.19 24.73
CA PHE A 121 -7.73 11.70 24.77
C PHE A 121 -7.64 10.52 25.75
N ASP A 122 -7.34 9.33 25.23
CA ASP A 122 -7.17 8.12 26.03
C ASP A 122 -5.68 7.98 26.41
N PRO A 123 -5.34 7.85 27.71
CA PRO A 123 -3.95 7.63 28.15
C PRO A 123 -3.25 6.46 27.45
N LYS A 124 -3.97 5.41 27.08
CA LYS A 124 -3.43 4.29 26.30
C LYS A 124 -2.98 4.73 24.91
N GLN A 125 -3.70 5.63 24.26
CA GLN A 125 -3.32 6.16 22.95
C GLN A 125 -2.06 7.02 23.02
N PHE A 126 -1.87 7.76 24.12
CA PHE A 126 -0.65 8.52 24.35
C PHE A 126 0.57 7.59 24.46
N SER A 127 0.46 6.54 25.24
CA SER A 127 1.52 5.51 25.35
C SER A 127 1.89 4.94 23.99
N HIS A 128 0.90 4.65 23.13
CA HIS A 128 1.17 4.18 21.76
C HIS A 128 1.91 5.23 20.92
N CYS A 129 1.52 6.50 20.99
CA CYS A 129 2.21 7.58 20.29
C CYS A 129 3.67 7.72 20.74
N VAL A 130 3.93 7.69 22.06
CA VAL A 130 5.30 7.74 22.60
C VAL A 130 6.14 6.56 22.12
N ARG A 131 5.58 5.34 22.14
CA ARG A 131 6.26 4.15 21.64
C ARG A 131 6.56 4.25 20.13
N MET A 132 5.62 4.79 19.35
CA MET A 132 5.84 5.03 17.92
C MET A 132 6.94 6.06 17.68
N VAL A 133 6.94 7.18 18.41
CA VAL A 133 8.01 8.18 18.29
C VAL A 133 9.38 7.53 18.62
N PHE A 134 9.47 6.79 19.73
CA PHE A 134 10.69 6.07 20.07
C PHE A 134 11.11 5.11 18.96
N PHE A 135 10.18 4.30 18.45
CA PHE A 135 10.44 3.35 17.37
C PHE A 135 10.99 4.04 16.11
N PHE A 136 10.31 5.09 15.63
CA PHE A 136 10.74 5.81 14.43
C PHE A 136 12.01 6.62 14.62
N MET A 137 12.36 7.03 15.85
CA MET A 137 13.61 7.76 16.11
C MET A 137 14.82 6.85 16.20
N PHE A 138 14.67 5.61 16.69
CA PHE A 138 15.80 4.77 17.05
C PHE A 138 15.88 3.41 16.36
N LEU A 139 14.77 2.89 15.82
CA LEU A 139 14.70 1.50 15.35
C LEU A 139 14.43 1.35 13.83
N VAL A 140 14.26 2.45 13.10
CA VAL A 140 14.04 2.43 11.65
C VAL A 140 15.23 2.97 10.87
N THR A 141 15.19 2.85 9.55
CA THR A 141 16.21 3.40 8.65
C THR A 141 16.27 4.93 8.71
N PRO A 142 17.41 5.56 8.34
CA PRO A 142 17.51 7.02 8.27
C PRO A 142 16.48 7.64 7.32
N ALA A 143 16.14 6.97 6.22
CA ALA A 143 15.13 7.42 5.27
C ALA A 143 13.72 7.48 5.90
N GLU A 144 13.31 6.41 6.59
CA GLU A 144 12.03 6.36 7.30
C GLU A 144 11.96 7.37 8.45
N ARG A 145 13.06 7.55 9.20
CA ARG A 145 13.16 8.57 10.25
C ARG A 145 12.94 9.97 9.68
N ASN A 146 13.61 10.29 8.59
CA ASN A 146 13.49 11.59 7.93
C ASN A 146 12.06 11.81 7.42
N LEU A 147 11.45 10.80 6.79
CA LEU A 147 10.06 10.81 6.38
C LEU A 147 9.13 11.08 7.57
N PHE A 148 9.30 10.33 8.67
CA PHE A 148 8.48 10.46 9.87
C PHE A 148 8.52 11.90 10.42
N VAL A 149 9.71 12.43 10.63
CA VAL A 149 9.91 13.78 11.20
C VAL A 149 9.31 14.85 10.27
N LYS A 150 9.64 14.81 8.98
CA LYS A 150 9.10 15.75 7.99
C LYS A 150 7.59 15.71 7.94
N SER A 151 7.01 14.52 7.86
CA SER A 151 5.54 14.34 7.79
C SER A 151 4.82 14.88 9.04
N LEU A 152 5.39 14.71 10.23
CA LEU A 152 4.79 15.27 11.45
C LEU A 152 4.88 16.79 11.49
N ILE A 153 6.01 17.38 11.10
CA ILE A 153 6.18 18.84 11.01
C ILE A 153 5.18 19.43 10.02
N GLU A 154 5.05 18.83 8.84
CA GLU A 154 4.12 19.27 7.81
C GLU A 154 2.65 19.14 8.27
N THR A 155 2.31 18.00 8.89
CA THR A 155 0.97 17.81 9.47
C THR A 155 0.66 18.88 10.51
N TRP A 156 1.61 19.18 11.41
CA TRP A 156 1.43 20.22 12.41
C TRP A 156 1.20 21.60 11.79
N ARG A 157 1.95 21.92 10.73
CA ARG A 157 1.81 23.20 10.03
C ARG A 157 0.50 23.35 9.27
N ILE A 158 0.03 22.26 8.62
CA ILE A 158 -1.19 22.27 7.82
C ILE A 158 -2.43 22.16 8.71
N ASN A 159 -2.50 21.14 9.55
CA ASN A 159 -3.63 20.91 10.44
C ASN A 159 -3.25 20.03 11.66
N PRO A 160 -2.94 20.63 12.82
CA PRO A 160 -2.56 19.89 14.03
C PRO A 160 -3.60 18.85 14.49
N LYS A 161 -4.88 19.06 14.19
CA LYS A 161 -5.97 18.14 14.55
C LYS A 161 -5.85 16.79 13.83
N LEU A 162 -5.08 16.73 12.72
CA LEU A 162 -4.87 15.52 11.95
C LEU A 162 -3.64 14.69 12.41
N MET A 163 -2.89 15.15 13.40
CA MET A 163 -1.68 14.48 13.91
C MET A 163 -1.93 13.00 14.21
N ARG A 164 -3.03 12.66 14.87
CA ARG A 164 -3.37 11.27 15.17
C ARG A 164 -3.54 10.42 13.92
N ARG A 165 -4.11 10.98 12.85
CA ARG A 165 -4.26 10.27 11.56
C ARG A 165 -2.92 10.12 10.85
N ALA A 166 -2.08 11.15 10.90
CA ALA A 166 -0.73 11.08 10.35
C ALA A 166 0.08 9.95 11.02
N PHE A 167 0.02 9.83 12.35
CA PHE A 167 0.63 8.70 13.05
C PHE A 167 0.12 7.35 12.55
N THR A 168 -1.18 7.22 12.31
CA THR A 168 -1.75 5.96 11.81
C THR A 168 -1.27 5.65 10.39
N PHE A 169 -1.21 6.65 9.52
CA PHE A 169 -0.69 6.46 8.15
C PHE A 169 0.80 6.11 8.14
N LEU A 170 1.59 6.74 9.01
CA LEU A 170 3.02 6.44 9.13
C LEU A 170 3.27 5.01 9.64
N ALA A 171 2.44 4.53 10.58
CA ALA A 171 2.51 3.14 11.03
C ALA A 171 2.16 2.15 9.90
N GLN A 172 1.12 2.46 9.11
CA GLN A 172 0.75 1.63 7.95
C GLN A 172 1.82 1.70 6.85
N TYR A 173 2.36 2.88 6.60
CA TYR A 173 3.48 3.05 5.67
C TYR A 173 4.66 2.15 6.06
N HIS A 174 5.08 2.18 7.33
CA HIS A 174 6.18 1.34 7.81
C HIS A 174 5.91 -0.15 7.56
N HIS A 175 4.68 -0.61 7.80
CA HIS A 175 4.31 -2.01 7.53
C HIS A 175 4.50 -2.39 6.06
N PHE A 176 4.02 -1.55 5.13
CA PHE A 176 4.18 -1.80 3.70
C PHE A 176 5.63 -1.62 3.22
N TYR A 177 6.33 -0.62 3.75
CA TYR A 177 7.73 -0.39 3.43
C TYR A 177 8.62 -1.55 3.88
N ASP A 178 8.42 -2.06 5.10
CA ASP A 178 9.12 -3.23 5.62
C ASP A 178 8.83 -4.47 4.77
N PHE A 179 7.57 -4.68 4.38
CA PHE A 179 7.19 -5.73 3.45
C PHE A 179 7.95 -5.61 2.11
N VAL A 180 7.97 -4.40 1.53
CA VAL A 180 8.67 -4.12 0.27
C VAL A 180 10.16 -4.44 0.38
N GLN A 181 10.80 -4.04 1.48
CA GLN A 181 12.25 -4.21 1.65
C GLN A 181 12.66 -5.64 1.98
N ARG A 182 11.82 -6.39 2.70
CA ARG A 182 12.21 -7.71 3.21
C ARG A 182 11.61 -8.88 2.45
N LYS A 183 10.43 -8.68 1.83
CA LYS A 183 9.63 -9.76 1.29
C LYS A 183 9.52 -9.73 -0.23
N LEU A 184 9.63 -8.55 -0.84
CA LEU A 184 9.63 -8.48 -2.29
C LEU A 184 11.02 -8.86 -2.81
N PRO A 185 11.12 -9.89 -3.64
CA PRO A 185 12.40 -10.31 -4.21
C PRO A 185 13.00 -9.20 -5.08
N ASP A 186 14.33 -9.08 -5.04
CA ASP A 186 15.06 -8.12 -5.87
C ASP A 186 15.22 -8.61 -7.32
N GLN A 187 14.99 -9.90 -7.53
CA GLN A 187 15.10 -10.56 -8.81
C GLN A 187 13.90 -11.51 -9.01
N ILE A 188 12.94 -11.09 -9.77
CA ILE A 188 12.03 -11.95 -10.53
C ILE A 188 12.14 -11.53 -12.00
#